data_0b6fcbeb60582d8d97cb5858297c5425
#
_entry.id   0b6fcbeb60582d8d97cb5858297c5425
#
_cell.length_a   1.000
_cell.length_b   1.000
_cell.length_c   1.000
_cell.angle_alpha   90.00
_cell.angle_beta   90.00
_cell.angle_gamma   90.00
#
_symmetry.space_group_name_H-M   'P 1'
#
loop_
_entity.id
_entity.type
_entity.pdbx_description
1 polymer ?
#
loop_
_entity_poly.entity_id
_entity_poly.type
_entity_poly.pdbx_seq_one_letter_code
_entity_poly.pdbx_strand_id
1 'polypeptide(L)'
;MDLDALLLEAEPGVLDEAYSALHRSHVTHYELAGETITRQALADLFRLVVAAIRSRDLAAMSAYSEEIAVERFNDGYDISEVQMAFNSLEEAMWRYVVSAEPPGDLAEAIGLLSTVLGFGKDAVARKYLSLACKRHVPSLDLSALFAGVTS
;
A
#
# COMPACT_ATOMS: atom_id res chain seq x y z
N MET A 1 -17.25 10.08 16.48
CA MET A 1 -17.43 9.06 15.43
C MET A 1 -16.13 8.28 15.29
N ASP A 2 -16.24 6.98 15.17
CA ASP A 2 -15.07 6.15 14.98
C ASP A 2 -14.43 6.42 13.62
N LEU A 3 -13.10 6.32 13.57
CA LEU A 3 -12.34 6.63 12.36
C LEU A 3 -12.77 5.77 11.17
N ASP A 4 -13.00 4.48 11.38
CA ASP A 4 -13.43 3.59 10.32
C ASP A 4 -14.78 4.01 9.71
N ALA A 5 -15.74 4.39 10.55
CA ALA A 5 -17.04 4.86 10.10
C ALA A 5 -16.91 6.19 9.34
N LEU A 6 -16.07 7.09 9.84
CA LEU A 6 -15.81 8.38 9.21
C LEU A 6 -15.25 8.19 7.79
N LEU A 7 -14.28 7.29 7.64
CA LEU A 7 -13.66 7.01 6.36
C LEU A 7 -14.64 6.37 5.38
N LEU A 8 -15.46 5.43 5.85
CA LEU A 8 -16.44 4.76 5.00
C LEU A 8 -17.45 5.75 4.40
N GLU A 9 -17.87 6.75 5.17
CA GLU A 9 -18.77 7.79 4.65
C GLU A 9 -18.13 8.60 3.54
N ALA A 10 -16.81 8.76 3.59
CA ALA A 10 -16.06 9.57 2.64
C ALA A 10 -15.51 8.77 1.46
N GLU A 11 -15.77 7.46 1.39
CA GLU A 11 -15.15 6.57 0.40
C GLU A 11 -15.15 7.13 -1.02
N PRO A 12 -16.28 7.57 -1.61
CA PRO A 12 -16.26 8.04 -2.99
C PRO A 12 -15.33 9.24 -3.20
N GLY A 13 -15.39 10.22 -2.31
CA GLY A 13 -14.55 11.42 -2.41
C GLY A 13 -13.07 11.13 -2.21
N VAL A 14 -12.75 10.28 -1.25
CA VAL A 14 -11.37 9.87 -0.98
C VAL A 14 -10.79 9.11 -2.18
N LEU A 15 -11.56 8.20 -2.76
CA LEU A 15 -11.11 7.42 -3.91
C LEU A 15 -10.96 8.30 -5.16
N ASP A 16 -11.84 9.27 -5.37
CA ASP A 16 -11.67 10.23 -6.47
C ASP A 16 -10.40 11.05 -6.32
N GLU A 17 -10.12 11.52 -5.12
CA GLU A 17 -8.91 12.28 -4.85
C GLU A 17 -7.64 11.41 -5.02
N ALA A 18 -7.67 10.19 -4.51
CA ALA A 18 -6.55 9.26 -4.65
C ALA A 18 -6.27 8.94 -6.12
N TYR A 19 -7.33 8.66 -6.88
CA TYR A 19 -7.19 8.38 -8.31
C TYR A 19 -6.63 9.60 -9.05
N SER A 20 -7.14 10.79 -8.77
CA SER A 20 -6.67 12.04 -9.41
C SER A 20 -5.19 12.27 -9.13
N ALA A 21 -4.76 12.05 -7.88
CA ALA A 21 -3.35 12.21 -7.50
C ALA A 21 -2.46 11.20 -8.25
N LEU A 22 -2.89 9.96 -8.32
CA LEU A 22 -2.15 8.92 -9.02
C LEU A 22 -2.07 9.21 -10.52
N HIS A 23 -3.19 9.64 -11.10
CA HIS A 23 -3.26 10.00 -12.52
C HIS A 23 -2.32 11.17 -12.86
N ARG A 24 -2.27 12.20 -12.01
CA ARG A 24 -1.36 13.33 -12.20
C ARG A 24 0.11 12.94 -12.09
N SER A 25 0.39 11.85 -11.41
CA SER A 25 1.77 11.36 -11.21
C SER A 25 2.30 10.58 -12.41
N HIS A 26 1.46 10.31 -13.40
CA HIS A 26 1.82 9.63 -14.66
C HIS A 26 2.54 8.30 -14.41
N VAL A 27 1.94 7.44 -13.60
CA VAL A 27 2.49 6.12 -13.28
C VAL A 27 2.19 5.18 -14.44
N THR A 28 3.22 4.83 -15.20
CA THR A 28 3.11 4.18 -16.51
C THR A 28 2.21 2.94 -16.52
N HIS A 29 2.46 1.99 -15.64
CA HIS A 29 1.70 0.73 -15.68
C HIS A 29 0.26 0.90 -15.23
N TYR A 30 -0.03 1.84 -14.32
CA TYR A 30 -1.42 2.14 -13.96
C TYR A 30 -2.13 2.87 -15.10
N GLU A 31 -1.45 3.74 -15.82
CA GLU A 31 -2.03 4.38 -17.01
C GLU A 31 -2.37 3.34 -18.08
N LEU A 32 -1.47 2.38 -18.31
CA LEU A 32 -1.72 1.29 -19.27
C LEU A 32 -2.86 0.38 -18.83
N ALA A 33 -2.99 0.12 -17.54
CA ALA A 33 -4.08 -0.70 -17.00
C ALA A 33 -5.44 -0.02 -17.15
N GLY A 34 -5.46 1.31 -17.10
CA GLY A 34 -6.67 2.09 -17.30
C GLY A 34 -7.39 2.49 -16.01
N GLU A 35 -8.34 3.41 -16.15
CA GLU A 35 -9.03 4.01 -15.01
C GLU A 35 -9.79 2.98 -14.18
N THR A 36 -10.56 2.09 -14.81
CA THR A 36 -11.41 1.14 -14.09
C THR A 36 -10.58 0.22 -13.19
N ILE A 37 -9.49 -0.33 -13.74
CA ILE A 37 -8.61 -1.23 -12.98
C ILE A 37 -7.90 -0.48 -11.87
N THR A 38 -7.40 0.72 -12.16
CA THR A 38 -6.70 1.54 -11.17
C THR A 38 -7.62 1.94 -10.02
N ARG A 39 -8.85 2.38 -10.32
CA ARG A 39 -9.83 2.73 -9.29
C ARG A 39 -10.20 1.52 -8.44
N GLN A 40 -10.33 0.35 -9.04
CA GLN A 40 -10.62 -0.87 -8.30
C GLN A 40 -9.48 -1.23 -7.33
N ALA A 41 -8.24 -1.10 -7.79
CA ALA A 41 -7.08 -1.34 -6.94
C ALA A 41 -7.06 -0.41 -5.72
N LEU A 42 -7.34 0.87 -5.92
CA LEU A 42 -7.43 1.85 -4.84
C LEU A 42 -8.58 1.53 -3.89
N ALA A 43 -9.74 1.12 -4.42
CA ALA A 43 -10.89 0.75 -3.61
C ALA A 43 -10.63 -0.47 -2.75
N ASP A 44 -9.96 -1.49 -3.31
CA ASP A 44 -9.61 -2.69 -2.56
C ASP A 44 -8.66 -2.36 -1.41
N LEU A 45 -7.66 -1.52 -1.68
CA LEU A 45 -6.73 -1.09 -0.64
C LEU A 45 -7.43 -0.25 0.43
N PHE A 46 -8.31 0.67 0.01
CA PHE A 46 -9.08 1.50 0.94
C PHE A 46 -9.87 0.65 1.93
N ARG A 47 -10.61 -0.33 1.43
CA ARG A 47 -11.43 -1.20 2.27
C ARG A 47 -10.59 -2.01 3.23
N LEU A 48 -9.43 -2.43 2.77
CA LEU A 48 -8.50 -3.18 3.61
C LEU A 48 -7.94 -2.31 4.74
N VAL A 49 -7.61 -1.05 4.44
CA VAL A 49 -7.16 -0.10 5.46
C VAL A 49 -8.25 0.13 6.51
N VAL A 50 -9.48 0.36 6.08
CA VAL A 50 -10.61 0.56 7.00
C VAL A 50 -10.83 -0.67 7.88
N ALA A 51 -10.77 -1.86 7.28
CA ALA A 51 -10.93 -3.12 8.03
C ALA A 51 -9.82 -3.31 9.07
N ALA A 52 -8.57 -2.97 8.71
CA ALA A 52 -7.44 -3.06 9.64
C ALA A 52 -7.57 -2.08 10.80
N ILE A 53 -8.06 -0.88 10.54
CA ILE A 53 -8.31 0.12 11.59
C ILE A 53 -9.39 -0.39 12.55
N ARG A 54 -10.45 -0.97 12.01
CA ARG A 54 -11.56 -1.48 12.81
C ARG A 54 -11.14 -2.65 13.69
N SER A 55 -10.45 -3.62 13.12
CA SER A 55 -10.09 -4.86 13.82
C SER A 55 -8.80 -4.77 14.62
N ARG A 56 -7.96 -3.77 14.32
CA ARG A 56 -6.59 -3.65 14.87
C ARG A 56 -5.74 -4.88 14.52
N ASP A 57 -6.01 -5.50 13.36
CA ASP A 57 -5.32 -6.69 12.88
C ASP A 57 -4.73 -6.40 11.51
N LEU A 58 -3.42 -6.63 11.37
CA LEU A 58 -2.67 -6.35 10.13
C LEU A 58 -2.47 -7.59 9.25
N ALA A 59 -2.99 -8.75 9.66
CA ALA A 59 -2.78 -10.00 8.91
C ALA A 59 -3.33 -9.92 7.49
N ALA A 60 -4.53 -9.38 7.31
CA ALA A 60 -5.13 -9.25 5.98
C ALA A 60 -4.35 -8.26 5.10
N MET A 61 -3.84 -7.17 5.69
CA MET A 61 -3.00 -6.22 4.97
C MET A 61 -1.70 -6.87 4.51
N SER A 62 -1.08 -7.68 5.35
CA SER A 62 0.14 -8.41 5.00
C SER A 62 -0.11 -9.36 3.83
N ALA A 63 -1.15 -10.17 3.92
CA ALA A 63 -1.49 -11.15 2.88
C ALA A 63 -1.79 -10.46 1.53
N TYR A 64 -2.60 -9.40 1.56
CA TYR A 64 -2.93 -8.64 0.36
C TYR A 64 -1.69 -8.00 -0.25
N SER A 65 -0.85 -7.37 0.57
CA SER A 65 0.34 -6.68 0.09
C SER A 65 1.32 -7.63 -0.56
N GLU A 66 1.51 -8.83 0.00
CA GLU A 66 2.35 -9.85 -0.61
C GLU A 66 1.76 -10.35 -1.93
N GLU A 67 0.45 -10.56 -1.97
CA GLU A 67 -0.23 -11.03 -3.17
C GLU A 67 -0.12 -10.03 -4.33
N ILE A 68 -0.42 -8.75 -4.07
CA ILE A 68 -0.31 -7.74 -5.12
C ILE A 68 1.14 -7.49 -5.52
N ALA A 69 2.09 -7.65 -4.60
CA ALA A 69 3.50 -7.53 -4.94
C ALA A 69 3.91 -8.56 -5.97
N VAL A 70 3.49 -9.82 -5.78
CA VAL A 70 3.76 -10.90 -6.77
C VAL A 70 3.12 -10.56 -8.11
N GLU A 71 1.86 -10.18 -8.10
CA GLU A 71 1.10 -9.86 -9.31
C GLU A 71 1.72 -8.68 -10.07
N ARG A 72 2.00 -7.58 -9.37
CA ARG A 72 2.59 -6.39 -9.99
C ARG A 72 4.02 -6.63 -10.47
N PHE A 73 4.80 -7.37 -9.70
CA PHE A 73 6.16 -7.75 -10.10
C PHE A 73 6.14 -8.54 -11.40
N ASN A 74 5.25 -9.52 -11.52
CA ASN A 74 5.12 -10.35 -12.72
C ASN A 74 4.63 -9.54 -13.92
N ASP A 75 3.84 -8.51 -13.69
CA ASP A 75 3.33 -7.62 -14.74
C ASP A 75 4.30 -6.50 -15.10
N GLY A 76 5.48 -6.46 -14.49
CA GLY A 76 6.53 -5.51 -14.85
C GLY A 76 6.48 -4.17 -14.13
N TYR A 77 5.61 -4.01 -13.11
CA TYR A 77 5.58 -2.76 -12.33
C TYR A 77 6.87 -2.62 -11.53
N ASP A 78 7.41 -1.40 -11.51
CA ASP A 78 8.45 -1.05 -10.54
C ASP A 78 7.83 -0.97 -9.15
N ILE A 79 8.63 -1.26 -8.12
CA ILE A 79 8.19 -1.10 -6.73
C ILE A 79 7.70 0.33 -6.47
N SER A 80 8.36 1.33 -7.04
CA SER A 80 7.97 2.73 -6.89
C SER A 80 6.56 3.01 -7.40
N GLU A 81 6.14 2.32 -8.46
CA GLU A 81 4.79 2.46 -9.00
C GLU A 81 3.74 1.94 -8.02
N VAL A 82 4.00 0.78 -7.43
CA VAL A 82 3.08 0.19 -6.44
C VAL A 82 3.00 1.07 -5.20
N GLN A 83 4.15 1.55 -4.72
CA GLN A 83 4.20 2.43 -3.56
C GLN A 83 3.52 3.77 -3.82
N MET A 84 3.54 4.26 -5.05
CA MET A 84 2.83 5.49 -5.41
C MET A 84 1.32 5.34 -5.24
N ALA A 85 0.76 4.18 -5.56
CA ALA A 85 -0.66 3.92 -5.32
C ALA A 85 -0.99 3.95 -3.83
N PHE A 86 -0.16 3.32 -2.99
CA PHE A 86 -0.33 3.37 -1.54
C PHE A 86 -0.25 4.81 -1.03
N ASN A 87 0.75 5.57 -1.50
CA ASN A 87 0.96 6.96 -1.08
C ASN A 87 -0.20 7.87 -1.51
N SER A 88 -0.72 7.69 -2.71
CA SER A 88 -1.83 8.49 -3.21
C SER A 88 -3.08 8.28 -2.36
N LEU A 89 -3.34 7.04 -1.96
CA LEU A 89 -4.46 6.73 -1.08
C LEU A 89 -4.22 7.29 0.32
N GLU A 90 -3.03 7.09 0.86
CA GLU A 90 -2.68 7.58 2.20
C GLU A 90 -2.89 9.10 2.29
N GLU A 91 -2.40 9.84 1.30
CA GLU A 91 -2.54 11.28 1.28
C GLU A 91 -4.00 11.71 1.22
N ALA A 92 -4.82 11.07 0.38
CA ALA A 92 -6.23 11.38 0.27
C ALA A 92 -6.97 11.10 1.59
N MET A 93 -6.63 10.00 2.25
CA MET A 93 -7.24 9.62 3.53
C MET A 93 -6.88 10.61 4.63
N TRP A 94 -5.59 10.94 4.77
CA TRP A 94 -5.22 11.83 5.86
C TRP A 94 -5.70 13.28 5.62
N ARG A 95 -5.78 13.74 4.38
CA ARG A 95 -6.35 15.04 4.08
C ARG A 95 -7.81 15.12 4.51
N TYR A 96 -8.56 14.06 4.25
CA TYR A 96 -9.94 14.00 4.72
C TYR A 96 -10.01 14.03 6.25
N VAL A 97 -9.18 13.22 6.91
CA VAL A 97 -9.15 13.14 8.37
C VAL A 97 -8.79 14.50 8.99
N VAL A 98 -7.83 15.21 8.42
CA VAL A 98 -7.44 16.54 8.90
C VAL A 98 -8.62 17.51 8.85
N SER A 99 -9.46 17.40 7.82
CA SER A 99 -10.60 18.29 7.66
C SER A 99 -11.80 17.92 8.52
N ALA A 100 -11.92 16.65 8.92
CA ALA A 100 -13.15 16.12 9.53
C ALA A 100 -12.99 15.80 11.02
N GLU A 101 -11.80 15.41 11.48
CA GLU A 101 -11.61 15.00 12.87
C GLU A 101 -11.36 16.19 13.80
N PRO A 102 -11.89 16.15 15.03
CA PRO A 102 -11.54 17.14 16.05
C PRO A 102 -10.02 17.12 16.33
N PRO A 103 -9.41 18.27 16.63
CA PRO A 103 -7.96 18.32 16.87
C PRO A 103 -7.47 17.36 17.93
N GLY A 104 -8.29 17.03 18.93
CA GLY A 104 -7.89 16.11 20.01
C GLY A 104 -7.65 14.69 19.56
N ASP A 105 -8.31 14.26 18.47
CA ASP A 105 -8.23 12.89 17.94
C ASP A 105 -7.34 12.77 16.70
N LEU A 106 -6.86 13.90 16.18
CA LEU A 106 -6.18 13.96 14.90
C LEU A 106 -4.88 13.17 14.91
N ALA A 107 -4.08 13.29 15.96
CA ALA A 107 -2.78 12.61 16.04
C ALA A 107 -2.96 11.08 16.04
N GLU A 108 -3.96 10.58 16.78
CA GLU A 108 -4.25 9.14 16.80
C GLU A 108 -4.71 8.64 15.43
N ALA A 109 -5.60 9.40 14.77
CA ALA A 109 -6.14 9.03 13.47
C ALA A 109 -5.03 8.96 12.41
N ILE A 110 -4.16 9.97 12.35
CA ILE A 110 -3.04 9.99 11.41
C ILE A 110 -2.06 8.86 11.73
N GLY A 111 -1.80 8.62 13.02
CA GLY A 111 -0.92 7.53 13.45
C GLY A 111 -1.43 6.17 12.99
N LEU A 112 -2.74 5.93 13.11
CA LEU A 112 -3.35 4.68 12.65
C LEU A 112 -3.22 4.50 11.14
N LEU A 113 -3.53 5.53 10.37
CA LEU A 113 -3.40 5.49 8.91
C LEU A 113 -1.96 5.21 8.49
N SER A 114 -1.02 5.92 9.07
CA SER A 114 0.40 5.76 8.75
C SER A 114 0.90 4.36 9.11
N THR A 115 0.46 3.81 10.24
CA THR A 115 0.85 2.47 10.67
C THR A 115 0.36 1.41 9.69
N VAL A 116 -0.93 1.46 9.33
CA VAL A 116 -1.52 0.46 8.44
C VAL A 116 -0.91 0.53 7.04
N LEU A 117 -0.86 1.72 6.47
CA LEU A 117 -0.32 1.90 5.12
C LEU A 117 1.18 1.70 5.05
N GLY A 118 1.90 2.12 6.08
CA GLY A 118 3.34 1.88 6.19
C GLY A 118 3.66 0.40 6.28
N PHE A 119 2.88 -0.35 7.04
CA PHE A 119 3.02 -1.80 7.13
C PHE A 119 2.80 -2.46 5.77
N GLY A 120 1.78 -2.04 5.02
CA GLY A 120 1.52 -2.56 3.69
C GLY A 120 2.65 -2.26 2.71
N LYS A 121 3.12 -1.02 2.70
CA LYS A 121 4.25 -0.62 1.83
C LYS A 121 5.51 -1.42 2.14
N ASP A 122 5.78 -1.65 3.42
CA ASP A 122 6.94 -2.44 3.84
C ASP A 122 6.81 -3.90 3.39
N ALA A 123 5.63 -4.49 3.51
CA ALA A 123 5.38 -5.85 3.05
C ALA A 123 5.58 -5.98 1.53
N VAL A 124 5.11 -5.00 0.75
CA VAL A 124 5.34 -4.94 -0.69
C VAL A 124 6.84 -4.88 -0.99
N ALA A 125 7.56 -4.01 -0.29
CA ALA A 125 9.00 -3.82 -0.52
C ALA A 125 9.78 -5.10 -0.24
N ARG A 126 9.49 -5.78 0.87
CA ARG A 126 10.16 -7.02 1.22
C ARG A 126 9.87 -8.13 0.21
N LYS A 127 8.63 -8.20 -0.26
CA LYS A 127 8.25 -9.20 -1.26
C LYS A 127 8.94 -8.93 -2.60
N TYR A 128 8.98 -7.68 -3.03
CA TYR A 128 9.71 -7.28 -4.25
C TYR A 128 11.19 -7.67 -4.17
N LEU A 129 11.81 -7.38 -3.05
CA LEU A 129 13.21 -7.73 -2.85
C LEU A 129 13.42 -9.25 -2.96
N SER A 130 12.56 -10.02 -2.32
CA SER A 130 12.61 -11.48 -2.36
C SER A 130 12.46 -12.00 -3.80
N LEU A 131 11.51 -11.46 -4.57
CA LEU A 131 11.28 -11.87 -5.95
C LEU A 131 12.44 -11.48 -6.86
N ALA A 132 12.98 -10.27 -6.70
CA ALA A 132 14.10 -9.80 -7.48
C ALA A 132 15.36 -10.64 -7.23
N CYS A 133 15.64 -10.98 -5.97
CA CYS A 133 16.78 -11.83 -5.62
C CYS A 133 16.65 -13.22 -6.23
N LYS A 134 15.46 -13.79 -6.22
CA LYS A 134 15.22 -15.10 -6.83
C LYS A 134 15.40 -15.09 -8.34
N ARG A 135 15.05 -13.98 -9.00
CA ARG A 135 15.15 -13.85 -10.46
C ARG A 135 16.54 -13.46 -10.92
N HIS A 136 17.18 -12.51 -10.24
CA HIS A 136 18.43 -11.91 -10.70
C HIS A 136 19.67 -12.66 -10.30
N VAL A 137 19.59 -13.54 -9.30
CA VAL A 137 20.73 -14.29 -8.80
C VAL A 137 20.42 -15.77 -8.62
N PRO A 138 19.88 -16.44 -9.66
CA PRO A 138 19.58 -17.86 -9.54
C PRO A 138 20.81 -18.73 -9.34
N SER A 139 21.96 -18.25 -9.79
CA SER A 139 23.24 -18.95 -9.64
C SER A 139 24.06 -18.46 -8.45
N LEU A 140 23.58 -17.44 -7.74
CA LEU A 140 24.30 -16.93 -6.58
C LEU A 140 23.99 -17.78 -5.37
N ASP A 141 24.99 -18.53 -4.93
CA ASP A 141 24.87 -19.38 -3.76
C ASP A 141 25.41 -18.64 -2.54
N LEU A 142 24.49 -18.23 -1.65
CA LEU A 142 24.87 -17.53 -0.43
C LEU A 142 25.33 -18.45 0.69
N SER A 143 25.26 -19.78 0.49
CA SER A 143 25.68 -20.76 1.49
C SER A 143 27.14 -20.60 1.86
N ALA A 144 28.00 -20.36 0.87
CA ALA A 144 29.43 -20.18 1.11
C ALA A 144 29.71 -18.94 1.93
N LEU A 145 28.95 -17.87 1.71
CA LEU A 145 29.08 -16.63 2.46
C LEU A 145 28.69 -16.82 3.92
N PHE A 146 27.59 -17.50 4.18
CA PHE A 146 27.15 -17.81 5.54
C PHE A 146 28.10 -18.77 6.25
N ALA A 147 28.61 -19.79 5.55
CA ALA A 147 29.56 -20.72 6.11
C ALA A 147 30.87 -20.02 6.51
N GLY A 148 31.31 -19.05 5.73
CA GLY A 148 32.48 -18.23 6.06
C GLY A 148 32.31 -17.41 7.32
N VAL A 149 31.11 -16.95 7.56
CA VAL A 149 30.77 -16.14 8.76
C VAL A 149 30.69 -17.02 10.01
N THR A 150 30.20 -18.24 9.87
CA THR A 150 30.00 -19.16 11.00
C THR A 150 31.22 -19.97 11.37
N SER A 151 32.18 -20.06 10.49
CA SER A 151 33.42 -20.79 10.75
C SER A 151 34.46 -19.90 11.40
#